data_82834431c315dae1e4574ecf95bb553a
#
_entry.id   82834431c315dae1e4574ecf95bb553a
#
_cell.length_a   1.000
_cell.length_b   1.000
_cell.length_c   1.000
_cell.angle_alpha   90.00
_cell.angle_beta   90.00
_cell.angle_gamma   90.00
#
_symmetry.space_group_name_H-M   'P 1'
#
loop_
_entity.id
_entity.type
_entity.pdbx_description
1 polymer ?
#
loop_
_entity_poly.entity_id
_entity_poly.type
_entity_poly.pdbx_seq_one_letter_code
_entity_poly.pdbx_strand_id
1 'polypeptide(L)'
;MLIKDEALRTAVAQALRVKEDEITPDKMKELINLQVPGKEIECLDGLEYAENLERLNAFNNKLETLDPIRDLRNLEYLDVSINQLRDIQALHGYRQLKHLDISRNNLYTMDVSSIAAMIDLKYLNMENSKIDSIEYLEHCKKLEEVSINTENVQYSFAILGTLKQLKKLKMARMRLFNVEDLTYLSSVEELDLSTNLMDDLSPLLSMTELKKLNISNCPYIKDYNILKQFAHLRILDISQNHPDSFAFLKDLKNLEELYMEQSGFTDMSLLNNLANLRRLNISKNEVKGLNKFTNVKHLTAFSARFCQIENIDFLKDAKELIHLDLYTNHITDMSVLKNCKNMVDLNIARNHVKDISCLNQMKQLSILSLEDNDVKDISVLSNLENLCNVDLYNNVIEDLTPLSKLKYISYLRLDHNAIHDLKPLSHLKFLRSLTLKANYITDVSPLKDLELLEALRLDDNPIEDTSVLESMQFYDKFTD
;
A
#
# COMPACT_ATOMS: atom_id res chain seq x y z
N MET A 1 8.35 25.74 -31.64
CA MET A 1 7.76 25.63 -30.31
C MET A 1 8.89 25.51 -29.30
N LEU A 2 8.79 26.19 -28.16
CA LEU A 2 9.82 26.19 -27.12
C LEU A 2 9.98 24.80 -26.48
N ILE A 3 8.88 24.13 -26.19
CA ILE A 3 8.82 22.79 -25.60
C ILE A 3 8.46 21.80 -26.72
N LYS A 4 9.33 20.80 -26.96
CA LYS A 4 9.14 19.83 -28.04
C LYS A 4 8.20 18.70 -27.65
N ASP A 5 8.35 18.18 -26.44
CA ASP A 5 7.50 17.11 -25.90
C ASP A 5 6.07 17.63 -25.71
N GLU A 6 5.11 16.94 -26.33
CA GLU A 6 3.71 17.37 -26.37
C GLU A 6 3.06 17.32 -24.98
N ALA A 7 3.31 16.23 -24.24
CA ALA A 7 2.72 16.04 -22.91
C ALA A 7 3.28 17.08 -21.92
N LEU A 8 4.59 17.37 -22.00
CA LEU A 8 5.22 18.42 -21.21
C LEU A 8 4.66 19.80 -21.57
N ARG A 9 4.54 20.10 -22.87
CA ARG A 9 4.03 21.37 -23.36
C ARG A 9 2.60 21.63 -22.87
N THR A 10 1.73 20.65 -23.01
CA THR A 10 0.34 20.73 -22.52
C THR A 10 0.30 20.97 -21.01
N ALA A 11 1.13 20.27 -20.24
CA ALA A 11 1.17 20.43 -18.79
C ALA A 11 1.69 21.82 -18.37
N VAL A 12 2.70 22.34 -19.06
CA VAL A 12 3.23 23.69 -18.82
C VAL A 12 2.19 24.75 -19.17
N ALA A 13 1.48 24.63 -20.30
CA ALA A 13 0.39 25.53 -20.68
C ALA A 13 -0.71 25.58 -19.61
N GLN A 14 -1.09 24.40 -19.07
CA GLN A 14 -2.06 24.29 -17.98
C GLN A 14 -1.56 24.96 -16.69
N ALA A 15 -0.30 24.72 -16.32
CA ALA A 15 0.30 25.28 -15.11
C ALA A 15 0.38 26.81 -15.19
N LEU A 16 0.73 27.36 -16.34
CA LEU A 16 0.81 28.81 -16.61
C LEU A 16 -0.55 29.44 -16.94
N ARG A 17 -1.60 28.63 -17.16
CA ARG A 17 -2.94 29.06 -17.58
C ARG A 17 -2.95 29.86 -18.89
N VAL A 18 -2.16 29.41 -19.86
CA VAL A 18 -2.03 30.00 -21.21
C VAL A 18 -2.29 28.93 -22.26
N LYS A 19 -2.39 29.33 -23.51
CA LYS A 19 -2.39 28.38 -24.65
C LYS A 19 -0.95 27.93 -24.95
N GLU A 20 -0.80 26.78 -25.60
CA GLU A 20 0.51 26.21 -25.92
C GLU A 20 1.38 27.13 -26.80
N ASP A 21 0.75 27.89 -27.70
CA ASP A 21 1.40 28.86 -28.60
C ASP A 21 1.80 30.17 -27.87
N GLU A 22 1.29 30.42 -26.69
CA GLU A 22 1.61 31.56 -25.83
C GLU A 22 2.79 31.27 -24.87
N ILE A 23 3.34 30.04 -24.88
CA ILE A 23 4.50 29.70 -24.04
C ILE A 23 5.74 30.39 -24.60
N THR A 24 6.25 31.38 -23.90
CA THR A 24 7.48 32.11 -24.20
C THR A 24 8.50 32.00 -23.08
N PRO A 25 9.80 32.26 -23.31
CA PRO A 25 10.82 32.28 -22.27
C PRO A 25 10.45 33.16 -21.07
N ASP A 26 9.83 34.33 -21.30
CA ASP A 26 9.40 35.20 -20.19
C ASP A 26 8.23 34.61 -19.41
N LYS A 27 7.28 33.94 -20.07
CA LYS A 27 6.20 33.23 -19.39
C LYS A 27 6.70 32.05 -18.57
N MET A 28 7.73 31.34 -19.04
CA MET A 28 8.34 30.23 -18.29
C MET A 28 8.89 30.68 -16.93
N LYS A 29 9.30 31.93 -16.77
CA LYS A 29 9.76 32.48 -15.47
C LYS A 29 8.65 32.59 -14.42
N GLU A 30 7.37 32.54 -14.84
CA GLU A 30 6.23 32.51 -13.91
C GLU A 30 5.97 31.10 -13.35
N LEU A 31 6.63 30.06 -13.89
CA LEU A 31 6.44 28.67 -13.48
C LEU A 31 7.22 28.38 -12.19
N ILE A 32 6.50 28.19 -11.10
CA ILE A 32 7.05 27.90 -9.75
C ILE A 32 6.93 26.42 -9.41
N ASN A 33 5.86 25.76 -9.86
CA ASN A 33 5.55 24.38 -9.54
C ASN A 33 5.02 23.65 -10.80
N LEU A 34 5.65 22.53 -11.14
CA LEU A 34 5.25 21.69 -12.26
C LEU A 34 5.03 20.24 -11.78
N GLN A 35 3.84 19.72 -12.05
CA GLN A 35 3.45 18.35 -11.74
C GLN A 35 3.10 17.62 -13.03
N VAL A 36 3.94 16.67 -13.42
CA VAL A 36 3.81 15.92 -14.66
C VAL A 36 4.00 14.40 -14.48
N PRO A 37 3.40 13.78 -13.44
CA PRO A 37 3.58 12.37 -13.19
C PRO A 37 2.86 11.50 -14.23
N GLY A 38 3.52 10.41 -14.68
CA GLY A 38 2.89 9.37 -15.51
C GLY A 38 2.38 9.86 -16.87
N LYS A 39 3.08 10.79 -17.50
CA LYS A 39 2.68 11.38 -18.80
C LYS A 39 3.50 10.91 -19.98
N GLU A 40 4.35 9.90 -19.78
CA GLU A 40 5.24 9.34 -20.82
C GLU A 40 6.22 10.35 -21.43
N ILE A 41 6.55 11.42 -20.71
CA ILE A 41 7.46 12.49 -21.14
C ILE A 41 8.86 11.91 -21.38
N GLU A 42 9.44 12.19 -22.54
CA GLU A 42 10.76 11.69 -22.94
C GLU A 42 11.87 12.72 -22.71
N CYS A 43 11.58 14.01 -22.79
CA CYS A 43 12.55 15.06 -22.53
C CYS A 43 11.95 16.28 -21.83
N LEU A 44 12.81 17.01 -21.11
CA LEU A 44 12.46 18.26 -20.39
C LEU A 44 12.89 19.52 -21.17
N ASP A 45 13.22 19.41 -22.46
CA ASP A 45 13.63 20.52 -23.31
C ASP A 45 12.60 21.66 -23.24
N GLY A 46 13.07 22.87 -23.00
CA GLY A 46 12.25 24.07 -22.80
C GLY A 46 12.08 24.46 -21.35
N LEU A 47 12.33 23.53 -20.35
CA LEU A 47 12.30 23.89 -18.95
C LEU A 47 13.49 24.77 -18.51
N GLU A 48 14.57 24.84 -19.29
CA GLU A 48 15.72 25.71 -19.00
C GLU A 48 15.35 27.20 -18.84
N TYR A 49 14.19 27.61 -19.35
CA TYR A 49 13.67 28.97 -19.21
C TYR A 49 12.84 29.17 -17.93
N ALA A 50 12.54 28.11 -17.18
CA ALA A 50 11.75 28.17 -15.95
C ALA A 50 12.66 28.54 -14.74
N GLU A 51 13.38 29.66 -14.80
CA GLU A 51 14.42 30.07 -13.85
C GLU A 51 13.92 30.11 -12.40
N ASN A 52 12.61 30.32 -12.16
CA ASN A 52 12.00 30.42 -10.84
C ASN A 52 11.33 29.12 -10.38
N LEU A 53 11.56 28.00 -11.08
CA LEU A 53 10.96 26.71 -10.72
C LEU A 53 11.52 26.22 -9.38
N GLU A 54 10.65 26.07 -8.39
CA GLU A 54 10.97 25.56 -7.04
C GLU A 54 10.63 24.09 -6.86
N ARG A 55 9.62 23.59 -7.60
CA ARG A 55 9.14 22.23 -7.46
C ARG A 55 8.89 21.57 -8.82
N LEU A 56 9.54 20.43 -9.03
CA LEU A 56 9.32 19.58 -10.20
C LEU A 56 9.01 18.15 -9.74
N ASN A 57 7.83 17.67 -10.10
CA ASN A 57 7.50 16.25 -10.02
C ASN A 57 7.30 15.71 -11.45
N ALA A 58 8.26 14.92 -11.87
CA ALA A 58 8.25 14.19 -13.16
C ALA A 58 8.32 12.66 -12.93
N PHE A 59 7.73 12.19 -11.84
CA PHE A 59 7.60 10.78 -11.49
C PHE A 59 6.97 9.95 -12.61
N ASN A 60 7.49 8.75 -12.83
CA ASN A 60 6.95 7.77 -13.79
C ASN A 60 6.82 8.33 -15.23
N ASN A 61 7.95 8.71 -15.81
CA ASN A 61 8.07 9.14 -17.19
C ASN A 61 9.19 8.34 -17.91
N LYS A 62 9.68 8.83 -19.04
CA LYS A 62 10.72 8.18 -19.87
C LYS A 62 12.00 9.02 -19.97
N LEU A 63 12.30 9.82 -18.95
CA LEU A 63 13.44 10.75 -18.97
C LEU A 63 14.75 9.99 -18.95
N GLU A 64 15.67 10.28 -19.88
CA GLU A 64 17.03 9.74 -19.92
C GLU A 64 18.08 10.71 -19.35
N THR A 65 17.80 12.01 -19.31
CA THR A 65 18.72 13.04 -18.81
C THR A 65 17.96 14.17 -18.08
N LEU A 66 18.70 14.86 -17.19
CA LEU A 66 18.24 16.07 -16.50
C LEU A 66 18.94 17.34 -17.02
N ASP A 67 19.65 17.27 -18.15
CA ASP A 67 20.39 18.41 -18.69
C ASP A 67 19.57 19.69 -18.88
N PRO A 68 18.29 19.62 -19.33
CA PRO A 68 17.50 20.85 -19.49
C PRO A 68 17.24 21.61 -18.20
N ILE A 69 17.33 20.95 -17.04
CA ILE A 69 17.10 21.61 -15.75
C ILE A 69 18.42 22.01 -15.04
N ARG A 70 19.57 21.78 -15.65
CA ARG A 70 20.91 21.95 -15.07
C ARG A 70 21.12 23.29 -14.33
N ASP A 71 20.50 24.35 -14.79
CA ASP A 71 20.70 25.71 -14.25
C ASP A 71 19.52 26.22 -13.42
N LEU A 72 18.51 25.38 -13.15
CA LEU A 72 17.35 25.74 -12.32
C LEU A 72 17.68 25.71 -10.84
N ARG A 73 18.53 26.64 -10.37
CA ARG A 73 19.11 26.67 -9.02
C ARG A 73 18.13 26.94 -7.89
N ASN A 74 16.89 27.37 -8.21
CA ASN A 74 15.84 27.61 -7.25
C ASN A 74 15.06 26.36 -6.86
N LEU A 75 15.32 25.19 -7.51
CA LEU A 75 14.65 23.94 -7.18
C LEU A 75 14.93 23.51 -5.74
N GLU A 76 13.86 23.37 -4.98
CA GLU A 76 13.85 22.85 -3.61
C GLU A 76 13.31 21.41 -3.54
N TYR A 77 12.48 21.04 -4.51
CA TYR A 77 11.85 19.71 -4.61
C TYR A 77 12.02 19.15 -6.01
N LEU A 78 12.58 17.94 -6.10
CA LEU A 78 12.72 17.19 -7.33
C LEU A 78 12.36 15.72 -7.12
N ASP A 79 11.33 15.26 -7.81
CA ASP A 79 10.99 13.84 -7.93
C ASP A 79 11.07 13.46 -9.42
N VAL A 80 12.06 12.64 -9.74
CA VAL A 80 12.28 12.04 -11.06
C VAL A 80 12.39 10.51 -10.95
N SER A 81 11.75 9.95 -9.93
CA SER A 81 11.69 8.52 -9.71
C SER A 81 10.90 7.81 -10.83
N ILE A 82 11.18 6.52 -11.03
CA ILE A 82 10.62 5.70 -12.13
C ILE A 82 10.82 6.41 -13.47
N ASN A 83 12.05 6.60 -13.86
CA ASN A 83 12.47 7.10 -15.15
C ASN A 83 13.61 6.22 -15.73
N GLN A 84 14.32 6.70 -16.73
CA GLN A 84 15.41 5.99 -17.42
C GLN A 84 16.74 6.75 -17.32
N LEU A 85 16.91 7.53 -16.22
CA LEU A 85 18.08 8.36 -16.03
C LEU A 85 19.35 7.51 -15.92
N ARG A 86 20.43 8.01 -16.54
CA ARG A 86 21.75 7.37 -16.51
C ARG A 86 22.70 7.99 -15.49
N ASP A 87 22.51 9.25 -15.14
CA ASP A 87 23.27 9.99 -14.13
C ASP A 87 22.47 11.19 -13.60
N ILE A 88 23.02 11.88 -12.62
CA ILE A 88 22.47 13.10 -12.04
C ILE A 88 23.46 14.26 -12.09
N GLN A 89 24.47 14.22 -12.98
CA GLN A 89 25.48 15.26 -13.07
C GLN A 89 24.89 16.66 -13.33
N ALA A 90 23.76 16.75 -14.03
CA ALA A 90 23.01 17.99 -14.20
C ALA A 90 22.64 18.67 -12.88
N LEU A 91 22.54 17.91 -11.78
CA LEU A 91 22.19 18.43 -10.46
C LEU A 91 23.43 18.97 -9.68
N HIS A 92 24.59 19.02 -10.31
CA HIS A 92 25.79 19.55 -9.64
C HIS A 92 25.55 21.01 -9.19
N GLY A 93 25.79 21.30 -7.90
CA GLY A 93 25.63 22.64 -7.34
C GLY A 93 24.22 23.02 -6.87
N TYR A 94 23.29 22.09 -6.79
CA TYR A 94 21.92 22.27 -6.26
C TYR A 94 21.90 22.38 -4.74
N ARG A 95 22.44 23.47 -4.19
CA ARG A 95 22.60 23.64 -2.73
C ARG A 95 21.29 23.75 -1.96
N GLN A 96 20.25 24.32 -2.59
CA GLN A 96 18.97 24.61 -1.95
C GLN A 96 17.97 23.44 -2.03
N LEU A 97 18.33 22.36 -2.72
CA LEU A 97 17.45 21.20 -2.85
C LEU A 97 17.22 20.58 -1.47
N LYS A 98 15.95 20.43 -1.10
CA LYS A 98 15.51 19.87 0.19
C LYS A 98 14.98 18.44 0.05
N HIS A 99 14.45 18.12 -1.14
CA HIS A 99 13.85 16.84 -1.44
C HIS A 99 14.35 16.33 -2.79
N LEU A 100 14.90 15.11 -2.80
CA LEU A 100 15.36 14.43 -4.01
C LEU A 100 14.88 12.97 -4.00
N ASP A 101 14.05 12.62 -4.99
CA ASP A 101 13.73 11.23 -5.30
C ASP A 101 14.23 10.87 -6.69
N ILE A 102 15.22 9.97 -6.74
CA ILE A 102 15.82 9.41 -7.96
C ILE A 102 15.63 7.89 -8.01
N SER A 103 14.78 7.34 -7.17
CA SER A 103 14.57 5.90 -7.06
C SER A 103 14.04 5.28 -8.35
N ARG A 104 14.28 3.98 -8.52
CA ARG A 104 13.80 3.19 -9.67
C ARG A 104 14.16 3.82 -11.03
N ASN A 105 15.38 4.31 -11.13
CA ASN A 105 15.97 4.67 -12.40
C ASN A 105 16.87 3.53 -12.90
N ASN A 106 16.94 3.30 -14.21
CA ASN A 106 17.69 2.17 -14.79
C ASN A 106 19.20 2.51 -14.85
N LEU A 107 19.81 2.69 -13.70
CA LEU A 107 21.15 3.22 -13.58
C LEU A 107 22.15 2.08 -13.45
N TYR A 108 22.90 1.89 -14.52
CA TYR A 108 24.16 1.18 -14.45
C TYR A 108 25.19 2.13 -13.82
N THR A 109 25.70 1.84 -12.60
CA THR A 109 26.72 2.64 -11.92
C THR A 109 26.50 4.15 -12.01
N MET A 110 25.54 4.63 -11.21
CA MET A 110 25.24 6.06 -11.17
C MET A 110 26.30 6.81 -10.40
N ASP A 111 26.94 7.78 -11.04
CA ASP A 111 27.68 8.81 -10.34
C ASP A 111 26.71 9.73 -9.61
N VAL A 112 26.66 9.58 -8.29
CA VAL A 112 25.83 10.41 -7.40
C VAL A 112 26.66 11.47 -6.65
N SER A 113 27.89 11.73 -7.06
CA SER A 113 28.77 12.72 -6.44
C SER A 113 28.17 14.12 -6.37
N SER A 114 27.25 14.44 -7.29
CA SER A 114 26.51 15.71 -7.27
C SER A 114 25.72 15.95 -5.98
N ILE A 115 25.34 14.89 -5.26
CA ILE A 115 24.64 14.97 -3.97
C ILE A 115 25.49 15.69 -2.91
N ALA A 116 26.82 15.59 -2.97
CA ALA A 116 27.72 16.25 -2.01
C ALA A 116 27.50 17.77 -1.91
N ALA A 117 27.02 18.40 -2.96
CA ALA A 117 26.74 19.84 -2.96
C ALA A 117 25.39 20.22 -2.33
N MET A 118 24.50 19.25 -2.09
CA MET A 118 23.11 19.45 -1.63
C MET A 118 23.03 19.60 -0.10
N ILE A 119 23.64 20.64 0.43
CA ILE A 119 23.80 20.84 1.88
C ILE A 119 22.49 21.08 2.63
N ASP A 120 21.42 21.44 1.94
CA ASP A 120 20.09 21.68 2.50
C ASP A 120 19.16 20.44 2.38
N LEU A 121 19.68 19.32 1.84
CA LEU A 121 18.90 18.13 1.58
C LEU A 121 18.39 17.52 2.90
N LYS A 122 17.06 17.25 2.94
CA LYS A 122 16.36 16.65 4.08
C LYS A 122 15.83 15.25 3.77
N TYR A 123 15.37 15.05 2.55
CA TYR A 123 14.83 13.79 2.06
C TYR A 123 15.63 13.31 0.86
N LEU A 124 16.07 12.06 0.90
CA LEU A 124 16.76 11.40 -0.21
C LEU A 124 16.25 9.98 -0.39
N ASN A 125 15.71 9.70 -1.56
CA ASN A 125 15.35 8.34 -1.96
C ASN A 125 16.17 7.92 -3.19
N MET A 126 16.96 6.85 -3.01
CA MET A 126 17.78 6.22 -4.04
C MET A 126 17.48 4.71 -4.16
N GLU A 127 16.31 4.26 -3.74
CA GLU A 127 15.94 2.85 -3.82
C GLU A 127 15.94 2.35 -5.28
N ASN A 128 16.40 1.11 -5.48
CA ASN A 128 16.50 0.49 -6.80
C ASN A 128 17.28 1.34 -7.83
N SER A 129 18.25 2.10 -7.35
CA SER A 129 19.24 2.79 -8.14
C SER A 129 20.62 2.16 -7.87
N LYS A 130 21.35 1.75 -8.91
CA LYS A 130 22.68 1.13 -8.75
C LYS A 130 23.72 2.21 -8.46
N ILE A 131 23.79 2.61 -7.20
CA ILE A 131 24.81 3.57 -6.72
C ILE A 131 26.08 2.82 -6.33
N ASP A 132 27.22 3.43 -6.52
CA ASP A 132 28.54 2.86 -6.23
C ASP A 132 29.13 3.30 -4.89
N SER A 133 28.64 4.37 -4.29
CA SER A 133 29.04 4.85 -2.96
C SER A 133 27.97 5.74 -2.34
N ILE A 134 27.98 5.82 -1.00
CA ILE A 134 27.17 6.77 -0.22
C ILE A 134 28.03 7.78 0.57
N GLU A 135 29.34 7.80 0.36
CA GLU A 135 30.27 8.69 1.07
C GLU A 135 29.92 10.17 0.87
N TYR A 136 29.34 10.51 -0.29
CA TYR A 136 28.89 11.87 -0.61
C TYR A 136 27.86 12.44 0.39
N LEU A 137 27.15 11.57 1.13
CA LEU A 137 26.18 11.97 2.14
C LEU A 137 26.86 12.67 3.34
N GLU A 138 28.18 12.56 3.49
CA GLU A 138 28.91 13.24 4.56
C GLU A 138 28.61 14.74 4.63
N HIS A 139 28.33 15.36 3.50
CA HIS A 139 28.07 16.79 3.41
C HIS A 139 26.59 17.17 3.65
N CYS A 140 25.69 16.20 3.57
CA CYS A 140 24.23 16.42 3.68
C CYS A 140 23.74 16.36 5.13
N LYS A 141 24.29 17.22 6.02
CA LYS A 141 24.04 17.17 7.48
C LYS A 141 22.61 17.45 7.92
N LYS A 142 21.74 17.93 7.01
CA LYS A 142 20.32 18.18 7.28
C LYS A 142 19.40 17.03 6.93
N LEU A 143 19.96 15.91 6.45
CA LEU A 143 19.16 14.71 6.10
C LEU A 143 18.39 14.21 7.32
N GLU A 144 17.08 14.15 7.15
CA GLU A 144 16.10 13.65 8.10
C GLU A 144 15.59 12.25 7.70
N GLU A 145 15.51 11.98 6.38
CA GLU A 145 15.06 10.69 5.83
C GLU A 145 15.96 10.24 4.66
N VAL A 146 16.41 8.97 4.71
CA VAL A 146 17.23 8.34 3.67
C VAL A 146 16.65 6.97 3.35
N SER A 147 16.42 6.70 2.07
CA SER A 147 16.05 5.39 1.54
C SER A 147 17.10 4.91 0.55
N ILE A 148 17.73 3.78 0.84
CA ILE A 148 18.77 3.17 0.04
C ILE A 148 18.40 1.70 -0.18
N ASN A 149 18.51 1.24 -1.43
CA ASN A 149 18.43 -0.17 -1.77
C ASN A 149 19.39 -0.41 -2.94
N THR A 150 20.51 -1.04 -2.68
CA THR A 150 21.49 -1.39 -3.70
C THR A 150 21.93 -2.85 -3.53
N GLU A 151 21.97 -3.60 -4.61
CA GLU A 151 22.41 -5.00 -4.57
C GLU A 151 23.94 -5.16 -4.36
N ASN A 152 24.73 -4.10 -4.51
CA ASN A 152 26.18 -4.11 -4.37
C ASN A 152 26.61 -3.58 -3.00
N VAL A 153 26.51 -4.43 -1.98
CA VAL A 153 26.94 -4.07 -0.61
C VAL A 153 28.45 -4.28 -0.46
N GLN A 154 29.26 -3.44 -1.07
CA GLN A 154 30.70 -3.37 -0.78
C GLN A 154 31.08 -2.12 0.02
N TYR A 155 30.08 -1.35 0.51
CA TYR A 155 30.34 -0.07 1.17
C TYR A 155 30.16 -0.17 2.68
N SER A 156 30.92 0.67 3.40
CA SER A 156 30.65 0.98 4.78
C SER A 156 29.47 1.94 4.88
N PHE A 157 28.53 1.64 5.77
CA PHE A 157 27.42 2.54 6.12
C PHE A 157 27.75 3.44 7.30
N ALA A 158 28.99 3.41 7.82
CA ALA A 158 29.43 4.22 8.95
C ALA A 158 29.22 5.73 8.74
N ILE A 159 29.23 6.17 7.46
CA ILE A 159 28.97 7.56 7.09
C ILE A 159 27.57 8.03 7.56
N LEU A 160 26.57 7.17 7.59
CA LEU A 160 25.23 7.48 8.08
C LEU A 160 25.26 7.92 9.55
N GLY A 161 26.21 7.41 10.35
CA GLY A 161 26.40 7.82 11.74
C GLY A 161 26.81 9.29 11.92
N THR A 162 27.23 9.96 10.84
CA THR A 162 27.55 11.39 10.84
C THR A 162 26.31 12.27 10.66
N LEU A 163 25.16 11.69 10.23
CA LEU A 163 23.91 12.36 9.93
C LEU A 163 23.04 12.49 11.21
N LYS A 164 23.37 13.43 12.08
CA LYS A 164 22.75 13.55 13.41
C LYS A 164 21.29 13.96 13.42
N GLN A 165 20.74 14.39 12.28
CA GLN A 165 19.31 14.72 12.13
C GLN A 165 18.51 13.55 11.50
N LEU A 166 19.17 12.45 11.13
CA LEU A 166 18.53 11.31 10.48
C LEU A 166 17.52 10.65 11.44
N LYS A 167 16.24 10.68 11.05
CA LYS A 167 15.10 10.10 11.79
C LYS A 167 14.59 8.84 11.16
N LYS A 168 14.65 8.75 9.83
CA LYS A 168 14.12 7.61 9.08
C LYS A 168 15.18 7.05 8.14
N LEU A 169 15.41 5.74 8.27
CA LEU A 169 16.36 5.01 7.44
C LEU A 169 15.70 3.76 6.87
N LYS A 170 15.71 3.64 5.54
CA LYS A 170 15.29 2.42 4.84
C LYS A 170 16.46 1.81 4.11
N MET A 171 16.75 0.55 4.43
CA MET A 171 17.83 -0.27 3.87
C MET A 171 17.31 -1.68 3.56
N ALA A 172 16.12 -1.78 2.99
CA ALA A 172 15.50 -3.06 2.66
C ALA A 172 16.14 -3.72 1.44
N ARG A 173 16.14 -5.06 1.39
CA ARG A 173 16.59 -5.87 0.22
C ARG A 173 18.04 -5.63 -0.22
N MET A 174 18.94 -5.36 0.73
CA MET A 174 20.33 -5.04 0.46
C MET A 174 21.29 -6.24 0.66
N ARG A 175 20.76 -7.42 1.02
CA ARG A 175 21.58 -8.60 1.38
C ARG A 175 22.61 -8.32 2.49
N LEU A 176 22.28 -7.44 3.43
CA LEU A 176 23.15 -7.13 4.56
C LEU A 176 23.34 -8.37 5.43
N PHE A 177 24.60 -8.78 5.64
CA PHE A 177 24.96 -9.88 6.54
C PHE A 177 25.23 -9.39 7.96
N ASN A 178 25.67 -8.16 8.13
CA ASN A 178 25.81 -7.50 9.41
C ASN A 178 25.33 -6.05 9.33
N VAL A 179 25.10 -5.44 10.48
CA VAL A 179 24.64 -4.06 10.63
C VAL A 179 25.48 -3.28 11.65
N GLU A 180 26.76 -3.65 11.83
CA GLU A 180 27.68 -3.03 12.77
C GLU A 180 27.84 -1.54 12.57
N ASP A 181 27.87 -1.08 11.32
CA ASP A 181 27.95 0.34 10.95
C ASP A 181 26.78 1.16 11.49
N LEU A 182 25.63 0.53 11.78
CA LEU A 182 24.46 1.21 12.30
C LEU A 182 24.56 1.56 13.79
N THR A 183 25.60 1.07 14.48
CA THR A 183 25.83 1.36 15.91
C THR A 183 25.90 2.86 16.22
N TYR A 184 26.22 3.69 15.23
CA TYR A 184 26.37 5.15 15.42
C TYR A 184 25.08 5.95 15.16
N LEU A 185 23.95 5.29 14.88
CA LEU A 185 22.68 5.91 14.46
C LEU A 185 21.72 6.13 15.63
N SER A 186 22.15 6.84 16.67
CA SER A 186 21.33 7.06 17.87
C SER A 186 20.11 7.95 17.68
N SER A 187 20.01 8.71 16.57
CA SER A 187 18.92 9.63 16.29
C SER A 187 17.74 9.00 15.53
N VAL A 188 17.90 7.75 15.02
CA VAL A 188 16.90 7.10 14.18
C VAL A 188 15.69 6.67 14.99
N GLU A 189 14.52 7.05 14.50
CA GLU A 189 13.21 6.75 15.07
C GLU A 189 12.45 5.68 14.26
N GLU A 190 12.70 5.60 12.95
CA GLU A 190 12.08 4.62 12.05
C GLU A 190 13.18 3.91 11.24
N LEU A 191 13.23 2.57 11.33
CA LEU A 191 14.22 1.75 10.65
C LEU A 191 13.55 0.62 9.88
N ASP A 192 13.86 0.51 8.59
CA ASP A 192 13.47 -0.63 7.75
C ASP A 192 14.73 -1.37 7.25
N LEU A 193 14.90 -2.58 7.76
CA LEU A 193 15.96 -3.54 7.38
C LEU A 193 15.34 -4.81 6.75
N SER A 194 14.10 -4.77 6.29
CA SER A 194 13.40 -5.94 5.77
C SER A 194 14.14 -6.61 4.61
N THR A 195 13.97 -7.92 4.50
CA THR A 195 14.54 -8.73 3.42
C THR A 195 16.07 -8.62 3.35
N ASN A 196 16.72 -8.76 4.51
CA ASN A 196 18.18 -8.81 4.66
C ASN A 196 18.65 -10.14 5.27
N LEU A 197 19.96 -10.33 5.40
CA LEU A 197 20.59 -11.59 5.79
C LEU A 197 21.35 -11.49 7.14
N MET A 198 21.17 -10.39 7.88
CA MET A 198 21.83 -10.21 9.18
C MET A 198 21.33 -11.23 10.21
N ASP A 199 22.21 -11.62 11.12
CA ASP A 199 21.93 -12.58 12.19
C ASP A 199 21.98 -11.96 13.60
N ASP A 200 22.53 -10.74 13.74
CA ASP A 200 22.65 -10.02 15.01
C ASP A 200 21.99 -8.62 14.92
N LEU A 201 21.17 -8.29 15.90
CA LEU A 201 20.51 -6.98 16.06
C LEU A 201 21.19 -6.10 17.12
N SER A 202 22.27 -6.57 17.78
CA SER A 202 22.93 -5.83 18.87
C SER A 202 23.43 -4.43 18.45
N PRO A 203 23.85 -4.19 17.21
CA PRO A 203 24.24 -2.85 16.78
C PRO A 203 23.10 -1.82 16.84
N LEU A 204 21.84 -2.27 16.83
CA LEU A 204 20.68 -1.38 16.90
C LEU A 204 20.41 -0.82 18.31
N LEU A 205 21.09 -1.33 19.35
CA LEU A 205 20.87 -0.89 20.74
C LEU A 205 21.19 0.58 21.00
N SER A 206 21.97 1.21 20.14
CA SER A 206 22.21 2.66 20.21
C SER A 206 20.99 3.50 19.86
N MET A 207 20.00 2.92 19.16
CA MET A 207 18.77 3.60 18.69
C MET A 207 17.71 3.61 19.79
N THR A 208 17.97 4.30 20.90
CA THR A 208 17.08 4.31 22.07
C THR A 208 15.71 4.94 21.79
N GLU A 209 15.61 5.81 20.79
CA GLU A 209 14.39 6.51 20.38
C GLU A 209 13.59 5.77 19.29
N LEU A 210 13.95 4.51 18.99
CA LEU A 210 13.32 3.74 17.92
C LEU A 210 11.83 3.50 18.20
N LYS A 211 10.97 3.97 17.28
CA LYS A 211 9.50 3.89 17.34
C LYS A 211 8.94 2.88 16.34
N LYS A 212 9.64 2.70 15.21
CA LYS A 212 9.23 1.76 14.16
C LYS A 212 10.42 0.93 13.71
N LEU A 213 10.25 -0.39 13.74
CA LEU A 213 11.23 -1.35 13.26
C LEU A 213 10.56 -2.35 12.31
N ASN A 214 11.07 -2.43 11.10
CA ASN A 214 10.73 -3.49 10.16
C ASN A 214 11.99 -4.36 9.92
N ILE A 215 11.92 -5.60 10.35
CA ILE A 215 12.91 -6.65 10.13
C ILE A 215 12.26 -7.90 9.51
N SER A 216 11.17 -7.70 8.77
CA SER A 216 10.46 -8.80 8.09
C SER A 216 11.36 -9.48 7.06
N ASN A 217 11.16 -10.79 6.89
CA ASN A 217 11.94 -11.61 5.96
C ASN A 217 13.48 -11.50 6.17
N CYS A 218 13.91 -11.61 7.43
CA CYS A 218 15.31 -11.66 7.84
C CYS A 218 15.59 -13.00 8.54
N PRO A 219 15.72 -14.10 7.78
CA PRO A 219 15.59 -15.47 8.29
C PRO A 219 16.76 -15.92 9.18
N TYR A 220 17.85 -15.16 9.25
CA TYR A 220 19.05 -15.54 10.01
C TYR A 220 19.16 -14.92 11.38
N ILE A 221 18.25 -14.02 11.78
CA ILE A 221 18.24 -13.41 13.12
C ILE A 221 18.06 -14.50 14.17
N LYS A 222 19.00 -14.57 15.12
CA LYS A 222 19.04 -15.61 16.16
C LYS A 222 18.41 -15.18 17.47
N ASP A 223 18.64 -13.95 17.91
CA ASP A 223 18.18 -13.46 19.20
C ASP A 223 17.21 -12.28 19.04
N TYR A 224 15.92 -12.56 19.24
CA TYR A 224 14.86 -11.56 19.29
C TYR A 224 14.66 -10.95 20.68
N ASN A 225 15.30 -11.49 21.75
CA ASN A 225 15.17 -10.93 23.09
C ASN A 225 15.74 -9.53 23.22
N ILE A 226 16.63 -9.16 22.32
CA ILE A 226 17.17 -7.80 22.23
C ILE A 226 16.08 -6.76 22.02
N LEU A 227 14.98 -7.11 21.34
CA LEU A 227 13.85 -6.21 21.05
C LEU A 227 13.22 -5.63 22.32
N LYS A 228 13.30 -6.32 23.46
CA LYS A 228 12.77 -5.83 24.74
C LYS A 228 13.43 -4.53 25.22
N GLN A 229 14.60 -4.19 24.69
CA GLN A 229 15.33 -2.95 25.04
C GLN A 229 14.73 -1.70 24.36
N PHE A 230 13.94 -1.86 23.29
CA PHE A 230 13.34 -0.74 22.56
C PHE A 230 12.03 -0.29 23.23
N ALA A 231 12.16 0.41 24.37
CA ALA A 231 11.02 0.83 25.20
C ALA A 231 10.03 1.77 24.50
N HIS A 232 10.47 2.48 23.44
CA HIS A 232 9.62 3.42 22.68
C HIS A 232 9.00 2.82 21.43
N LEU A 233 9.22 1.50 21.17
CA LEU A 233 8.74 0.85 19.97
C LEU A 233 7.21 0.81 19.92
N ARG A 234 6.64 1.34 18.87
CA ARG A 234 5.19 1.42 18.59
C ARG A 234 4.77 0.51 17.43
N ILE A 235 5.64 0.34 16.45
CA ILE A 235 5.37 -0.47 15.26
C ILE A 235 6.49 -1.48 15.09
N LEU A 236 6.15 -2.77 15.05
CA LEU A 236 7.08 -3.86 14.83
C LEU A 236 6.57 -4.79 13.73
N ASP A 237 7.41 -5.00 12.72
CA ASP A 237 7.18 -6.02 11.70
C ASP A 237 8.30 -7.07 11.74
N ILE A 238 7.93 -8.29 12.12
CA ILE A 238 8.78 -9.49 12.13
C ILE A 238 8.20 -10.59 11.24
N SER A 239 7.34 -10.24 10.30
CA SER A 239 6.72 -11.19 9.37
C SER A 239 7.77 -12.00 8.62
N GLN A 240 7.44 -13.25 8.28
CA GLN A 240 8.32 -14.17 7.53
C GLN A 240 9.67 -14.44 8.23
N ASN A 241 9.69 -14.33 9.55
CA ASN A 241 10.79 -14.75 10.41
C ASN A 241 10.33 -15.93 11.28
N HIS A 242 11.27 -16.62 11.91
CA HIS A 242 10.96 -17.77 12.76
C HIS A 242 11.70 -17.67 14.10
N PRO A 243 11.27 -16.75 15.01
CA PRO A 243 11.84 -16.68 16.35
C PRO A 243 11.66 -17.98 17.12
N ASP A 244 12.70 -18.46 17.81
CA ASP A 244 12.59 -19.61 18.71
C ASP A 244 11.61 -19.35 19.87
N SER A 245 11.43 -18.08 20.23
CA SER A 245 10.51 -17.65 21.29
C SER A 245 9.97 -16.24 21.03
N PHE A 246 8.70 -16.04 21.33
CA PHE A 246 8.02 -14.72 21.30
C PHE A 246 7.90 -14.08 22.69
N ALA A 247 8.64 -14.57 23.69
CA ALA A 247 8.53 -14.08 25.07
C ALA A 247 8.88 -12.58 25.21
N PHE A 248 9.72 -12.04 24.31
CA PHE A 248 10.09 -10.63 24.27
C PHE A 248 8.88 -9.69 24.07
N LEU A 249 7.79 -10.16 23.46
CA LEU A 249 6.58 -9.36 23.25
C LEU A 249 5.97 -8.84 24.55
N LYS A 250 6.12 -9.56 25.66
CA LYS A 250 5.59 -9.13 26.96
C LYS A 250 6.15 -7.81 27.48
N ASP A 251 7.34 -7.43 26.98
CA ASP A 251 8.06 -6.24 27.42
C ASP A 251 7.80 -5.02 26.51
N LEU A 252 7.22 -5.21 25.31
CA LEU A 252 6.96 -4.18 24.31
C LEU A 252 5.60 -3.49 24.55
N LYS A 253 5.38 -2.92 25.74
CA LYS A 253 4.08 -2.40 26.20
C LYS A 253 3.52 -1.23 25.41
N ASN A 254 4.37 -0.53 24.65
CA ASN A 254 3.98 0.63 23.85
C ASN A 254 3.60 0.27 22.41
N LEU A 255 3.62 -1.03 22.04
CA LEU A 255 3.24 -1.45 20.69
C LEU A 255 1.78 -1.09 20.39
N GLU A 256 1.60 -0.44 19.25
CA GLU A 256 0.34 -0.08 18.62
C GLU A 256 0.05 -0.96 17.40
N GLU A 257 1.10 -1.34 16.66
CA GLU A 257 1.00 -2.17 15.47
C GLU A 257 2.02 -3.32 15.53
N LEU A 258 1.54 -4.54 15.29
CA LEU A 258 2.36 -5.74 15.30
C LEU A 258 2.02 -6.61 14.09
N TYR A 259 3.05 -6.89 13.28
CA TYR A 259 2.95 -7.72 12.09
C TYR A 259 3.86 -8.94 12.26
N MET A 260 3.26 -10.13 12.24
CA MET A 260 3.92 -11.43 12.46
C MET A 260 3.39 -12.47 11.47
N GLU A 261 3.09 -12.05 10.22
CA GLU A 261 2.63 -13.00 9.21
C GLU A 261 3.69 -14.07 8.97
N GLN A 262 3.27 -15.34 8.93
CA GLN A 262 4.14 -16.48 8.61
C GLN A 262 5.43 -16.50 9.47
N SER A 263 5.26 -16.35 10.78
CA SER A 263 6.37 -16.28 11.72
C SER A 263 6.51 -17.51 12.63
N GLY A 264 5.56 -18.44 12.56
CA GLY A 264 5.49 -19.58 13.48
C GLY A 264 4.89 -19.20 14.85
N PHE A 265 4.22 -18.04 14.95
CA PHE A 265 3.54 -17.60 16.16
C PHE A 265 2.34 -18.48 16.49
N THR A 266 2.24 -18.93 17.74
CA THR A 266 1.18 -19.87 18.16
C THR A 266 0.40 -19.45 19.41
N ASP A 267 1.01 -18.71 20.35
CA ASP A 267 0.41 -18.45 21.67
C ASP A 267 -0.14 -17.01 21.79
N MET A 268 -1.43 -16.85 21.54
CA MET A 268 -2.13 -15.56 21.61
C MET A 268 -2.09 -14.92 23.01
N SER A 269 -1.88 -15.68 24.08
CA SER A 269 -1.84 -15.14 25.44
C SER A 269 -0.67 -14.17 25.67
N LEU A 270 0.40 -14.27 24.87
CA LEU A 270 1.56 -13.39 24.94
C LEU A 270 1.23 -11.93 24.58
N LEU A 271 0.12 -11.71 23.85
CA LEU A 271 -0.31 -10.38 23.40
C LEU A 271 -1.17 -9.62 24.43
N ASN A 272 -1.58 -10.27 25.53
CA ASN A 272 -2.49 -9.67 26.49
C ASN A 272 -1.89 -8.47 27.25
N ASN A 273 -0.56 -8.35 27.30
CA ASN A 273 0.13 -7.22 27.93
C ASN A 273 0.31 -6.00 27.00
N LEU A 274 -0.07 -6.11 25.73
CA LEU A 274 0.09 -5.04 24.73
C LEU A 274 -1.11 -4.09 24.75
N ALA A 275 -1.30 -3.35 25.85
CA ALA A 275 -2.50 -2.55 26.11
C ALA A 275 -2.82 -1.50 25.02
N ASN A 276 -1.81 -1.06 24.27
CA ASN A 276 -1.97 -0.05 23.21
C ASN A 276 -2.20 -0.64 21.82
N LEU A 277 -2.25 -1.98 21.68
CA LEU A 277 -2.33 -2.66 20.40
C LEU A 277 -3.63 -2.31 19.66
N ARG A 278 -3.49 -1.74 18.46
CA ARG A 278 -4.58 -1.32 17.57
C ARG A 278 -4.61 -2.11 16.27
N ARG A 279 -3.44 -2.53 15.77
CA ARG A 279 -3.34 -3.29 14.52
C ARG A 279 -2.54 -4.56 14.75
N LEU A 280 -3.11 -5.69 14.37
CA LEU A 280 -2.49 -7.00 14.54
C LEU A 280 -2.64 -7.83 13.27
N ASN A 281 -1.51 -8.29 12.71
CA ASN A 281 -1.50 -9.29 11.64
C ASN A 281 -0.77 -10.55 12.10
N ILE A 282 -1.50 -11.64 12.18
CA ILE A 282 -0.98 -12.98 12.51
C ILE A 282 -1.25 -13.99 11.39
N SER A 283 -1.48 -13.53 10.18
CA SER A 283 -1.81 -14.37 9.02
C SER A 283 -0.78 -15.47 8.79
N LYS A 284 -1.20 -16.61 8.24
CA LYS A 284 -0.34 -17.78 7.94
C LYS A 284 0.41 -18.33 9.15
N ASN A 285 -0.26 -18.36 10.30
CA ASN A 285 0.25 -18.98 11.52
C ASN A 285 -0.75 -20.02 12.06
N GLU A 286 -0.27 -21.07 12.70
CA GLU A 286 -1.09 -22.06 13.37
C GLU A 286 -1.41 -21.62 14.79
N VAL A 287 -2.28 -20.62 14.94
CA VAL A 287 -2.56 -20.01 16.25
C VAL A 287 -3.39 -20.91 17.13
N LYS A 288 -2.99 -21.03 18.40
CA LYS A 288 -3.67 -21.81 19.43
C LYS A 288 -4.15 -20.90 20.56
N GLY A 289 -5.22 -21.34 21.24
CA GLY A 289 -5.69 -20.62 22.43
C GLY A 289 -6.24 -19.23 22.14
N LEU A 290 -6.89 -19.01 20.99
CA LEU A 290 -7.55 -17.75 20.66
C LEU A 290 -8.49 -17.26 21.79
N ASN A 291 -9.15 -18.17 22.49
CA ASN A 291 -10.00 -17.87 23.65
C ASN A 291 -9.24 -17.27 24.84
N LYS A 292 -7.90 -17.35 24.86
CA LYS A 292 -7.04 -16.71 25.86
C LYS A 292 -6.62 -15.30 25.47
N PHE A 293 -6.89 -14.89 24.23
CA PHE A 293 -6.60 -13.53 23.77
C PHE A 293 -7.73 -12.59 24.22
N THR A 294 -7.46 -11.78 25.23
CA THR A 294 -8.43 -10.88 25.85
C THR A 294 -8.21 -9.41 25.52
N ASN A 295 -7.05 -9.08 24.94
CA ASN A 295 -6.66 -7.70 24.61
C ASN A 295 -7.19 -7.26 23.24
N VAL A 296 -8.50 -7.34 23.03
CA VAL A 296 -9.15 -7.06 21.74
C VAL A 296 -9.88 -5.71 21.68
N LYS A 297 -10.08 -5.05 22.83
CA LYS A 297 -10.99 -3.89 22.95
C LYS A 297 -10.63 -2.72 22.07
N HIS A 298 -9.32 -2.46 21.90
CA HIS A 298 -8.80 -1.31 21.17
C HIS A 298 -8.31 -1.67 19.77
N LEU A 299 -8.50 -2.94 19.34
CA LEU A 299 -8.17 -3.33 17.98
C LEU A 299 -9.07 -2.60 16.97
N THR A 300 -8.43 -1.89 16.05
CA THR A 300 -9.07 -1.26 14.88
C THR A 300 -8.85 -2.07 13.61
N ALA A 301 -7.78 -2.87 13.53
CA ALA A 301 -7.52 -3.78 12.44
C ALA A 301 -6.98 -5.12 12.94
N PHE A 302 -7.58 -6.20 12.47
CA PHE A 302 -7.12 -7.56 12.76
C PHE A 302 -7.10 -8.39 11.47
N SER A 303 -5.95 -9.00 11.19
CA SER A 303 -5.78 -9.95 10.09
C SER A 303 -5.25 -11.29 10.60
N ALA A 304 -5.96 -12.36 10.26
CA ALA A 304 -5.62 -13.74 10.59
C ALA A 304 -6.02 -14.66 9.42
N ARG A 305 -5.46 -14.39 8.24
CA ARG A 305 -5.68 -15.17 7.01
C ARG A 305 -4.92 -16.50 7.12
N PHE A 306 -5.48 -17.58 6.60
CA PHE A 306 -4.84 -18.92 6.59
C PHE A 306 -4.38 -19.39 7.98
N CYS A 307 -5.22 -19.21 9.02
CA CYS A 307 -4.87 -19.53 10.40
C CYS A 307 -5.64 -20.74 10.96
N GLN A 308 -6.42 -21.43 10.14
CA GLN A 308 -7.25 -22.60 10.54
C GLN A 308 -8.23 -22.29 11.68
N ILE A 309 -8.75 -21.06 11.73
CA ILE A 309 -9.65 -20.56 12.78
C ILE A 309 -11.05 -21.13 12.53
N GLU A 310 -11.63 -21.79 13.54
CA GLU A 310 -13.00 -22.29 13.53
C GLU A 310 -13.95 -21.38 14.32
N ASN A 311 -13.46 -20.76 15.41
CA ASN A 311 -14.27 -19.96 16.31
C ASN A 311 -13.63 -18.58 16.55
N ILE A 312 -14.46 -17.52 16.46
CA ILE A 312 -14.07 -16.12 16.61
C ILE A 312 -14.71 -15.44 17.84
N ASP A 313 -15.18 -16.19 18.84
CA ASP A 313 -15.83 -15.66 20.05
C ASP A 313 -14.93 -14.71 20.84
N PHE A 314 -13.61 -14.83 20.70
CA PHE A 314 -12.66 -13.92 21.33
C PHE A 314 -12.84 -12.45 20.84
N LEU A 315 -13.45 -12.23 19.66
CA LEU A 315 -13.71 -10.89 19.11
C LEU A 315 -14.95 -10.21 19.71
N LYS A 316 -15.68 -10.83 20.65
CA LYS A 316 -16.92 -10.31 21.23
C LYS A 316 -16.83 -8.88 21.78
N ASP A 317 -15.66 -8.48 22.26
CA ASP A 317 -15.39 -7.16 22.84
C ASP A 317 -14.61 -6.23 21.91
N ALA A 318 -14.31 -6.64 20.67
CA ALA A 318 -13.57 -5.89 19.67
C ALA A 318 -14.45 -4.84 18.94
N LYS A 319 -15.07 -3.95 19.70
CA LYS A 319 -16.10 -3.00 19.21
C LYS A 319 -15.52 -1.85 18.37
N GLU A 320 -14.22 -1.63 18.44
CA GLU A 320 -13.52 -0.58 17.70
C GLU A 320 -13.00 -1.07 16.33
N LEU A 321 -13.25 -2.34 15.96
CA LEU A 321 -12.82 -2.88 14.66
C LEU A 321 -13.42 -2.10 13.50
N ILE A 322 -12.52 -1.72 12.59
CA ILE A 322 -12.78 -1.04 11.31
C ILE A 322 -12.45 -1.99 10.15
N HIS A 323 -11.36 -2.76 10.28
CA HIS A 323 -10.90 -3.71 9.28
C HIS A 323 -10.74 -5.09 9.92
N LEU A 324 -11.37 -6.10 9.32
CA LEU A 324 -11.26 -7.49 9.74
C LEU A 324 -11.02 -8.39 8.52
N ASP A 325 -9.90 -9.10 8.52
CA ASP A 325 -9.56 -10.04 7.45
C ASP A 325 -9.30 -11.44 8.02
N LEU A 326 -10.24 -12.34 7.74
CA LEU A 326 -10.24 -13.74 8.16
C LEU A 326 -10.29 -14.69 6.95
N TYR A 327 -9.73 -14.26 5.80
CA TYR A 327 -9.68 -15.01 4.56
C TYR A 327 -9.08 -16.42 4.75
N THR A 328 -9.73 -17.43 4.18
CA THR A 328 -9.30 -18.82 4.23
C THR A 328 -9.09 -19.33 5.67
N ASN A 329 -10.20 -19.57 6.34
CA ASN A 329 -10.28 -20.21 7.65
C ASN A 329 -11.42 -21.28 7.62
N HIS A 330 -11.91 -21.71 8.78
CA HIS A 330 -12.98 -22.70 8.91
C HIS A 330 -14.17 -22.15 9.72
N ILE A 331 -14.46 -20.86 9.57
CA ILE A 331 -15.48 -20.16 10.35
C ILE A 331 -16.86 -20.51 9.81
N THR A 332 -17.75 -20.92 10.71
CA THR A 332 -19.16 -21.20 10.40
C THR A 332 -20.10 -20.18 11.02
N ASP A 333 -19.75 -19.62 12.17
CA ASP A 333 -20.55 -18.65 12.92
C ASP A 333 -19.78 -17.33 13.09
N MET A 334 -20.36 -16.24 12.59
CA MET A 334 -19.85 -14.88 12.75
C MET A 334 -20.76 -14.00 13.60
N SER A 335 -21.74 -14.56 14.30
CA SER A 335 -22.75 -13.83 15.10
C SER A 335 -22.15 -12.92 16.17
N VAL A 336 -20.97 -13.25 16.67
CA VAL A 336 -20.19 -12.46 17.64
C VAL A 336 -19.88 -11.05 17.14
N LEU A 337 -19.75 -10.86 15.80
CA LEU A 337 -19.41 -9.58 15.18
C LEU A 337 -20.55 -8.55 15.21
N LYS A 338 -21.75 -8.89 15.67
CA LYS A 338 -22.92 -7.98 15.76
C LYS A 338 -22.64 -6.65 16.47
N ASN A 339 -21.59 -6.59 17.31
CA ASN A 339 -21.20 -5.40 18.06
C ASN A 339 -20.15 -4.54 17.36
N CYS A 340 -19.56 -5.01 16.25
CA CYS A 340 -18.51 -4.30 15.49
C CYS A 340 -19.11 -3.27 14.54
N LYS A 341 -19.80 -2.26 15.10
CA LYS A 341 -20.60 -1.28 14.33
C LYS A 341 -19.76 -0.33 13.46
N ASN A 342 -18.47 -0.20 13.77
CA ASN A 342 -17.53 0.67 13.06
C ASN A 342 -16.88 -0.01 11.85
N MET A 343 -17.28 -1.26 11.54
CA MET A 343 -16.70 -2.03 10.44
C MET A 343 -16.89 -1.30 9.10
N VAL A 344 -15.78 -1.12 8.37
CA VAL A 344 -15.72 -0.51 7.04
C VAL A 344 -15.32 -1.55 6.00
N ASP A 345 -14.43 -2.47 6.38
CA ASP A 345 -13.88 -3.49 5.50
C ASP A 345 -13.89 -4.84 6.20
N LEU A 346 -14.65 -5.79 5.63
CA LEU A 346 -14.81 -7.13 6.16
C LEU A 346 -14.52 -8.18 5.09
N ASN A 347 -13.50 -8.97 5.31
CA ASN A 347 -13.16 -10.13 4.48
C ASN A 347 -13.29 -11.43 5.29
N ILE A 348 -14.32 -12.22 4.97
CA ILE A 348 -14.57 -13.59 5.50
C ILE A 348 -14.58 -14.62 4.34
N ALA A 349 -13.95 -14.29 3.23
CA ALA A 349 -13.92 -15.19 2.08
C ALA A 349 -13.22 -16.51 2.39
N ARG A 350 -13.61 -17.56 1.68
CA ARG A 350 -13.13 -18.94 1.84
C ARG A 350 -13.27 -19.45 3.28
N ASN A 351 -14.51 -19.48 3.72
CA ASN A 351 -14.96 -20.02 5.00
C ASN A 351 -16.22 -20.91 4.78
N HIS A 352 -16.99 -21.15 5.80
CA HIS A 352 -18.23 -21.98 5.74
C HIS A 352 -19.43 -21.23 6.32
N VAL A 353 -19.46 -19.91 6.13
CA VAL A 353 -20.50 -19.02 6.67
C VAL A 353 -21.80 -19.18 5.87
N LYS A 354 -22.94 -19.29 6.60
CA LYS A 354 -24.28 -19.33 6.03
C LYS A 354 -25.12 -18.13 6.47
N ASP A 355 -25.04 -17.76 7.74
CA ASP A 355 -25.80 -16.66 8.33
C ASP A 355 -24.93 -15.40 8.46
N ILE A 356 -25.37 -14.35 7.76
CA ILE A 356 -24.72 -13.03 7.77
C ILE A 356 -25.58 -11.96 8.45
N SER A 357 -26.63 -12.35 9.19
CA SER A 357 -27.57 -11.43 9.85
C SER A 357 -26.90 -10.47 10.84
N CYS A 358 -25.75 -10.86 11.42
CA CYS A 358 -24.94 -10.02 12.31
C CYS A 358 -24.44 -8.72 11.65
N LEU A 359 -24.37 -8.64 10.31
CA LEU A 359 -23.95 -7.45 9.57
C LEU A 359 -24.94 -6.28 9.70
N ASN A 360 -26.18 -6.53 10.15
CA ASN A 360 -27.27 -5.53 10.16
C ASN A 360 -26.91 -4.18 10.83
N GLN A 361 -25.99 -4.17 11.77
CA GLN A 361 -25.58 -2.96 12.49
C GLN A 361 -24.34 -2.26 11.90
N MET A 362 -23.68 -2.84 10.88
CA MET A 362 -22.43 -2.34 10.30
C MET A 362 -22.70 -1.27 9.23
N LYS A 363 -23.33 -0.15 9.63
CA LYS A 363 -23.79 0.89 8.70
C LYS A 363 -22.64 1.62 7.94
N GLN A 364 -21.40 1.46 8.39
CA GLN A 364 -20.22 2.03 7.73
C GLN A 364 -19.56 1.05 6.74
N LEU A 365 -20.09 -0.19 6.63
CA LEU A 365 -19.49 -1.22 5.78
C LEU A 365 -19.53 -0.78 4.32
N SER A 366 -18.35 -0.70 3.71
CA SER A 366 -18.13 -0.27 2.33
C SER A 366 -17.54 -1.40 1.47
N ILE A 367 -16.73 -2.25 2.06
CA ILE A 367 -16.08 -3.38 1.40
C ILE A 367 -16.50 -4.66 2.11
N LEU A 368 -17.08 -5.60 1.37
CA LEU A 368 -17.53 -6.89 1.88
C LEU A 368 -17.07 -8.00 0.93
N SER A 369 -16.27 -8.94 1.43
CA SER A 369 -15.92 -10.18 0.72
C SER A 369 -16.42 -11.40 1.49
N LEU A 370 -17.31 -12.14 0.83
CA LEU A 370 -17.88 -13.42 1.25
C LEU A 370 -17.64 -14.50 0.19
N GLU A 371 -16.65 -14.31 -0.69
CA GLU A 371 -16.24 -15.27 -1.71
C GLU A 371 -16.09 -16.68 -1.11
N ASP A 372 -16.50 -17.74 -1.83
CA ASP A 372 -16.35 -19.14 -1.41
C ASP A 372 -16.92 -19.38 0.02
N ASN A 373 -18.21 -19.19 0.20
CA ASN A 373 -18.97 -19.50 1.41
C ASN A 373 -20.28 -20.25 1.04
N ASP A 374 -21.18 -20.46 2.00
CA ASP A 374 -22.47 -21.13 1.81
C ASP A 374 -23.65 -20.15 2.00
N VAL A 375 -23.47 -18.87 1.68
CA VAL A 375 -24.48 -17.83 1.88
C VAL A 375 -25.60 -17.96 0.86
N LYS A 376 -26.86 -18.00 1.35
CA LYS A 376 -28.07 -17.98 0.53
C LYS A 376 -28.87 -16.69 0.73
N ASP A 377 -29.12 -16.33 1.96
CA ASP A 377 -29.90 -15.15 2.32
C ASP A 377 -29.02 -13.92 2.50
N ILE A 378 -29.17 -12.96 1.59
CA ILE A 378 -28.49 -11.65 1.61
C ILE A 378 -29.42 -10.51 2.01
N SER A 379 -30.59 -10.78 2.60
CA SER A 379 -31.59 -9.77 2.95
C SER A 379 -31.04 -8.64 3.83
N VAL A 380 -30.11 -8.96 4.72
CA VAL A 380 -29.42 -8.01 5.61
C VAL A 380 -28.67 -6.91 4.85
N LEU A 381 -28.16 -7.20 3.64
CA LEU A 381 -27.41 -6.23 2.83
C LEU A 381 -28.25 -5.02 2.46
N SER A 382 -29.56 -5.17 2.32
CA SER A 382 -30.49 -4.05 2.03
C SER A 382 -30.42 -2.87 3.01
N ASN A 383 -29.82 -3.09 4.18
CA ASN A 383 -29.63 -2.10 5.25
C ASN A 383 -28.24 -1.44 5.26
N LEU A 384 -27.32 -1.83 4.35
CA LEU A 384 -25.93 -1.42 4.34
C LEU A 384 -25.67 -0.44 3.18
N GLU A 385 -26.24 0.76 3.29
CA GLU A 385 -26.30 1.75 2.22
C GLU A 385 -24.93 2.24 1.71
N ASN A 386 -23.86 2.07 2.49
CA ASN A 386 -22.49 2.49 2.13
C ASN A 386 -21.69 1.43 1.35
N LEU A 387 -22.28 0.25 1.09
CA LEU A 387 -21.60 -0.78 0.32
C LEU A 387 -21.24 -0.27 -1.08
N CYS A 388 -19.95 -0.43 -1.41
CA CYS A 388 -19.35 -0.02 -2.67
C CYS A 388 -18.73 -1.21 -3.43
N ASN A 389 -17.96 -2.05 -2.73
CA ASN A 389 -17.32 -3.23 -3.27
C ASN A 389 -17.87 -4.48 -2.59
N VAL A 390 -18.52 -5.35 -3.36
CA VAL A 390 -19.18 -6.54 -2.84
C VAL A 390 -18.73 -7.76 -3.65
N ASP A 391 -18.07 -8.69 -2.99
CA ASP A 391 -17.68 -9.98 -3.56
C ASP A 391 -18.48 -11.11 -2.91
N LEU A 392 -19.33 -11.74 -3.71
CA LEU A 392 -20.19 -12.87 -3.36
C LEU A 392 -19.95 -14.08 -4.27
N TYR A 393 -18.77 -14.16 -4.90
CA TYR A 393 -18.36 -15.27 -5.74
C TYR A 393 -18.54 -16.62 -5.04
N ASN A 394 -19.02 -17.61 -5.79
CA ASN A 394 -19.16 -18.98 -5.33
C ASN A 394 -19.90 -19.12 -3.99
N ASN A 395 -21.19 -18.80 -4.02
CA ASN A 395 -22.17 -18.97 -2.95
C ASN A 395 -23.42 -19.69 -3.51
N VAL A 396 -24.52 -19.66 -2.78
CA VAL A 396 -25.79 -20.29 -3.21
C VAL A 396 -26.93 -19.25 -3.28
N ILE A 397 -26.61 -18.04 -3.76
CA ILE A 397 -27.52 -16.90 -3.82
C ILE A 397 -28.43 -17.05 -5.03
N GLU A 398 -29.74 -16.86 -4.82
CA GLU A 398 -30.78 -16.87 -5.85
C GLU A 398 -31.42 -15.47 -6.00
N ASP A 399 -31.73 -14.81 -4.88
CA ASP A 399 -32.49 -13.55 -4.83
C ASP A 399 -31.55 -12.33 -4.64
N LEU A 400 -31.54 -11.46 -5.66
CA LEU A 400 -30.78 -10.20 -5.64
C LEU A 400 -31.60 -8.99 -5.18
N THR A 401 -32.89 -9.16 -4.82
CA THR A 401 -33.79 -8.08 -4.38
C THR A 401 -33.16 -7.19 -3.29
N PRO A 402 -32.40 -7.73 -2.30
CA PRO A 402 -31.77 -6.91 -1.28
C PRO A 402 -30.76 -5.89 -1.81
N LEU A 403 -30.14 -6.13 -2.97
CA LEU A 403 -29.17 -5.23 -3.59
C LEU A 403 -29.83 -4.02 -4.27
N SER A 404 -31.13 -4.08 -4.59
CA SER A 404 -31.84 -3.05 -5.36
C SER A 404 -31.81 -1.64 -4.72
N LYS A 405 -31.53 -1.55 -3.40
CA LYS A 405 -31.46 -0.30 -2.64
C LYS A 405 -30.05 0.27 -2.49
N LEU A 406 -29.02 -0.47 -2.89
CA LEU A 406 -27.61 -0.15 -2.65
C LEU A 406 -27.04 0.72 -3.77
N LYS A 407 -27.23 2.03 -3.67
CA LYS A 407 -26.93 2.98 -4.75
C LYS A 407 -25.44 3.08 -5.10
N TYR A 408 -24.54 2.84 -4.14
CA TYR A 408 -23.10 3.13 -4.28
C TYR A 408 -22.27 1.93 -4.72
N ILE A 409 -22.87 0.77 -4.98
CA ILE A 409 -22.12 -0.38 -5.49
C ILE A 409 -21.48 0.00 -6.83
N SER A 410 -20.14 -0.10 -6.88
CA SER A 410 -19.34 0.12 -8.08
C SER A 410 -18.67 -1.16 -8.58
N TYR A 411 -18.41 -2.09 -7.69
CA TYR A 411 -17.86 -3.42 -7.98
C TYR A 411 -18.76 -4.49 -7.36
N LEU A 412 -19.24 -5.44 -8.20
CA LEU A 412 -20.11 -6.54 -7.76
C LEU A 412 -19.70 -7.84 -8.44
N ARG A 413 -19.28 -8.81 -7.64
CA ARG A 413 -18.89 -10.13 -8.12
C ARG A 413 -19.88 -11.18 -7.63
N LEU A 414 -20.54 -11.88 -8.57
CA LEU A 414 -21.63 -12.81 -8.33
C LEU A 414 -21.45 -14.14 -9.11
N ASP A 415 -20.26 -14.40 -9.65
CA ASP A 415 -19.98 -15.63 -10.39
C ASP A 415 -20.26 -16.87 -9.53
N HIS A 416 -20.64 -17.98 -10.16
CA HIS A 416 -20.89 -19.27 -9.50
C HIS A 416 -21.94 -19.16 -8.38
N ASN A 417 -23.12 -18.67 -8.71
CA ASN A 417 -24.30 -18.63 -7.85
C ASN A 417 -25.51 -19.30 -8.54
N ALA A 418 -26.71 -19.12 -8.01
CA ALA A 418 -27.94 -19.67 -8.57
C ALA A 418 -28.90 -18.55 -9.07
N ILE A 419 -28.35 -17.50 -9.69
CA ILE A 419 -29.07 -16.28 -10.05
C ILE A 419 -29.81 -16.48 -11.38
N HIS A 420 -31.10 -16.08 -11.42
CA HIS A 420 -31.96 -16.12 -12.61
C HIS A 420 -32.41 -14.71 -13.02
N ASP A 421 -32.71 -13.81 -12.08
CA ASP A 421 -33.32 -12.50 -12.33
C ASP A 421 -32.34 -11.35 -12.02
N LEU A 422 -32.05 -10.54 -13.05
CA LEU A 422 -31.18 -9.36 -12.94
C LEU A 422 -31.96 -8.05 -12.70
N LYS A 423 -33.30 -8.05 -12.67
CA LYS A 423 -34.09 -6.82 -12.47
C LYS A 423 -33.67 -6.00 -11.24
N PRO A 424 -33.31 -6.62 -10.08
CA PRO A 424 -32.85 -5.87 -8.93
C PRO A 424 -31.60 -5.02 -9.18
N LEU A 425 -30.76 -5.39 -10.16
CA LEU A 425 -29.53 -4.67 -10.48
C LEU A 425 -29.75 -3.43 -11.36
N SER A 426 -30.90 -3.30 -12.04
CA SER A 426 -31.18 -2.19 -12.99
C SER A 426 -31.06 -0.78 -12.37
N HIS A 427 -31.11 -0.68 -11.05
CA HIS A 427 -31.03 0.57 -10.30
C HIS A 427 -29.61 0.95 -9.83
N LEU A 428 -28.62 0.07 -10.04
CA LEU A 428 -27.24 0.27 -9.57
C LEU A 428 -26.46 1.18 -10.54
N LYS A 429 -26.85 2.45 -10.63
CA LYS A 429 -26.32 3.40 -11.62
C LYS A 429 -24.82 3.75 -11.48
N PHE A 430 -24.19 3.41 -10.36
CA PHE A 430 -22.74 3.60 -10.15
C PHE A 430 -21.93 2.35 -10.43
N LEU A 431 -22.57 1.24 -10.86
CA LEU A 431 -21.91 -0.02 -11.13
C LEU A 431 -20.95 0.12 -12.34
N ARG A 432 -19.67 -0.18 -12.11
CA ARG A 432 -18.61 -0.16 -13.14
C ARG A 432 -18.13 -1.56 -13.53
N SER A 433 -18.14 -2.49 -12.58
CA SER A 433 -17.71 -3.86 -12.82
C SER A 433 -18.74 -4.84 -12.27
N LEU A 434 -19.20 -5.74 -13.13
CA LEU A 434 -20.16 -6.80 -12.79
C LEU A 434 -19.69 -8.14 -13.37
N THR A 435 -19.55 -9.14 -12.51
CA THR A 435 -19.28 -10.50 -12.96
C THR A 435 -20.38 -11.46 -12.49
N LEU A 436 -20.87 -12.26 -13.41
CA LEU A 436 -22.04 -13.15 -13.25
C LEU A 436 -21.80 -14.52 -13.91
N LYS A 437 -20.52 -14.88 -14.16
CA LYS A 437 -20.19 -16.16 -14.77
C LYS A 437 -20.84 -17.34 -14.04
N ALA A 438 -21.23 -18.37 -14.79
CA ALA A 438 -21.78 -19.63 -14.24
C ALA A 438 -22.95 -19.40 -13.26
N ASN A 439 -24.03 -18.83 -13.79
CA ASN A 439 -25.33 -18.67 -13.16
C ASN A 439 -26.43 -19.26 -14.08
N TYR A 440 -27.68 -18.93 -13.87
CA TYR A 440 -28.83 -19.40 -14.65
C TYR A 440 -29.57 -18.25 -15.35
N ILE A 441 -28.84 -17.24 -15.79
CA ILE A 441 -29.37 -16.02 -16.38
C ILE A 441 -29.78 -16.28 -17.83
N THR A 442 -31.00 -15.91 -18.19
CA THR A 442 -31.54 -16.00 -19.55
C THR A 442 -31.80 -14.63 -20.16
N ASP A 443 -32.10 -13.61 -19.33
CA ASP A 443 -32.44 -12.25 -19.76
C ASP A 443 -31.45 -11.23 -19.17
N VAL A 444 -30.72 -10.53 -20.04
CA VAL A 444 -29.77 -9.47 -19.68
C VAL A 444 -30.32 -8.05 -19.94
N SER A 445 -31.58 -7.95 -20.40
CA SER A 445 -32.22 -6.66 -20.66
C SER A 445 -32.26 -5.70 -19.47
N PRO A 446 -32.27 -6.15 -18.19
CA PRO A 446 -32.19 -5.24 -17.06
C PRO A 446 -30.89 -4.43 -16.94
N LEU A 447 -29.82 -4.85 -17.63
CA LEU A 447 -28.52 -4.18 -17.57
C LEU A 447 -28.40 -2.98 -18.52
N LYS A 448 -29.33 -2.80 -19.46
CA LYS A 448 -29.29 -1.78 -20.55
C LYS A 448 -29.06 -0.34 -20.11
N ASP A 449 -29.53 0.00 -18.92
CA ASP A 449 -29.49 1.37 -18.41
C ASP A 449 -28.33 1.61 -17.41
N LEU A 450 -27.36 0.70 -17.34
CA LEU A 450 -26.16 0.83 -16.50
C LEU A 450 -25.05 1.55 -17.27
N GLU A 451 -25.19 2.87 -17.43
CA GLU A 451 -24.33 3.72 -18.29
C GLU A 451 -22.85 3.74 -17.89
N LEU A 452 -22.54 3.49 -16.61
CA LEU A 452 -21.17 3.48 -16.10
C LEU A 452 -20.53 2.11 -16.09
N LEU A 453 -21.21 1.06 -16.61
CA LEU A 453 -20.68 -0.30 -16.60
C LEU A 453 -19.56 -0.45 -17.65
N GLU A 454 -18.33 -0.62 -17.16
CA GLU A 454 -17.09 -0.70 -17.95
C GLU A 454 -16.63 -2.14 -18.18
N ALA A 455 -16.88 -3.04 -17.22
CA ALA A 455 -16.52 -4.45 -17.27
C ALA A 455 -17.72 -5.35 -16.96
N LEU A 456 -18.00 -6.30 -17.86
CA LEU A 456 -19.12 -7.24 -17.69
C LEU A 456 -18.66 -8.66 -18.07
N ARG A 457 -18.92 -9.62 -17.19
CA ARG A 457 -18.65 -11.04 -17.41
C ARG A 457 -19.92 -11.88 -17.24
N LEU A 458 -20.30 -12.65 -18.27
CA LEU A 458 -21.55 -13.41 -18.33
C LEU A 458 -21.37 -14.87 -18.79
N ASP A 459 -20.12 -15.34 -18.98
CA ASP A 459 -19.82 -16.68 -19.44
C ASP A 459 -20.61 -17.76 -18.69
N ASP A 460 -20.84 -18.89 -19.32
CA ASP A 460 -21.51 -20.06 -18.70
C ASP A 460 -22.91 -19.75 -18.15
N ASN A 461 -23.71 -18.89 -18.83
CA ASN A 461 -25.11 -18.63 -18.58
C ASN A 461 -25.98 -19.05 -19.80
N PRO A 462 -27.23 -19.52 -19.64
CA PRO A 462 -28.13 -19.88 -20.75
C PRO A 462 -28.77 -18.63 -21.39
N ILE A 463 -27.98 -17.63 -21.80
CA ILE A 463 -28.46 -16.40 -22.41
C ILE A 463 -28.77 -16.65 -23.89
N GLU A 464 -30.01 -16.36 -24.31
CA GLU A 464 -30.45 -16.57 -25.70
C GLU A 464 -30.27 -15.31 -26.56
N ASP A 465 -30.40 -14.10 -25.96
CA ASP A 465 -30.31 -12.81 -26.66
C ASP A 465 -29.38 -11.83 -25.93
N THR A 466 -28.31 -11.48 -26.62
CA THR A 466 -27.30 -10.50 -26.14
C THR A 466 -27.40 -9.16 -26.88
N SER A 467 -28.42 -8.93 -27.74
CA SER A 467 -28.53 -7.75 -28.59
C SER A 467 -28.53 -6.44 -27.80
N VAL A 468 -29.08 -6.45 -26.58
CA VAL A 468 -29.09 -5.30 -25.67
C VAL A 468 -27.67 -4.84 -25.30
N LEU A 469 -26.71 -5.77 -25.27
CA LEU A 469 -25.31 -5.49 -24.91
C LEU A 469 -24.50 -4.89 -26.08
N GLU A 470 -24.99 -4.93 -27.31
CA GLU A 470 -24.30 -4.37 -28.48
C GLU A 470 -24.19 -2.84 -28.42
N SER A 471 -25.16 -2.20 -27.77
CA SER A 471 -25.20 -0.75 -27.57
C SER A 471 -24.34 -0.24 -26.42
N MET A 472 -23.81 -1.13 -25.59
CA MET A 472 -23.01 -0.79 -24.40
C MET A 472 -21.51 -0.79 -24.77
N GLN A 473 -20.76 0.20 -24.26
CA GLN A 473 -19.31 0.28 -24.45
C GLN A 473 -18.61 -0.38 -23.26
N PHE A 474 -17.99 -1.54 -23.48
CA PHE A 474 -17.19 -2.25 -22.47
C PHE A 474 -15.71 -2.17 -22.82
N TYR A 475 -14.86 -1.96 -21.81
CA TYR A 475 -13.42 -2.13 -21.93
C TYR A 475 -13.05 -3.63 -21.93
N ASP A 476 -13.84 -4.45 -21.24
CA ASP A 476 -13.63 -5.88 -21.13
C ASP A 476 -14.98 -6.61 -21.22
N LYS A 477 -15.24 -7.28 -22.35
CA LYS A 477 -16.47 -8.02 -22.62
C LYS A 477 -16.10 -9.48 -22.84
N PHE A 478 -16.40 -10.32 -21.85
CA PHE A 478 -16.29 -11.77 -21.96
C PHE A 478 -17.69 -12.37 -22.09
N THR A 479 -18.08 -12.65 -23.33
CA THR A 479 -19.27 -13.46 -23.68
C THR A 479 -18.78 -14.52 -24.67
N ASP A 480 -18.36 -15.66 -24.18
CA ASP A 480 -18.17 -16.86 -25.01
C ASP A 480 -19.36 -17.79 -24.87
#